data_fd60cb1fc99d4040c9e86a196873c4e2
#
_entry.id   fd60cb1fc99d4040c9e86a196873c4e2
#
_cell.length_a   1.000
_cell.length_b   1.000
_cell.length_c   1.000
_cell.angle_alpha   90.00
_cell.angle_beta   90.00
_cell.angle_gamma   90.00
#
_symmetry.space_group_name_H-M   'P 1'
#
loop_
_entity.id
_entity.type
_entity.pdbx_description
1 polymer ?
#
loop_
_entity_poly.entity_id
_entity_poly.type
_entity_poly.pdbx_seq_one_letter_code
_entity_poly.pdbx_strand_id
1 'polypeptide(L)'
;MAKLIPAAERLIRARQLIQKAREIPLPPEMGKNDLSYIAGVRDYLRQARDMIKFISMTPSATAEVKAEVKTIFEEIEQADRKILG
;
A
#
# COMPACT_ATOMS: atom_id res chain seq x y z
N MET A 1 -24.37 8.21 8.59
CA MET A 1 -23.24 8.33 9.53
C MET A 1 -22.05 7.53 9.00
N ALA A 2 -20.93 8.19 8.79
CA ALA A 2 -19.74 7.50 8.29
C ALA A 2 -19.16 6.61 9.39
N LYS A 3 -18.98 5.33 9.09
CA LYS A 3 -18.33 4.42 10.02
C LYS A 3 -16.82 4.52 9.86
N LEU A 4 -16.12 4.68 10.98
CA LEU A 4 -14.68 4.63 10.97
C LEU A 4 -14.23 3.19 10.72
N ILE A 5 -13.29 3.03 9.81
CA ILE A 5 -12.71 1.72 9.53
C ILE A 5 -11.73 1.40 10.67
N PRO A 6 -11.88 0.26 11.36
CA PRO A 6 -10.93 -0.11 12.41
C PRO A 6 -9.51 -0.21 11.89
N ALA A 7 -8.53 0.09 12.75
CA ALA A 7 -7.12 0.05 12.36
C ALA A 7 -6.72 -1.33 11.81
N ALA A 8 -7.18 -2.41 12.45
CA ALA A 8 -6.88 -3.76 11.98
C ALA A 8 -7.35 -4.00 10.56
N GLU A 9 -8.54 -3.50 10.21
CA GLU A 9 -9.06 -3.64 8.85
C GLU A 9 -8.30 -2.78 7.85
N ARG A 10 -7.87 -1.59 8.27
CA ARG A 10 -7.03 -0.73 7.42
C ARG A 10 -5.71 -1.40 7.08
N LEU A 11 -5.10 -2.09 8.03
CA LEU A 11 -3.88 -2.84 7.79
C LEU A 11 -4.10 -3.95 6.75
N ILE A 12 -5.21 -4.68 6.87
CA ILE A 12 -5.57 -5.73 5.92
C ILE A 12 -5.78 -5.14 4.52
N ARG A 13 -6.53 -4.05 4.43
CA ARG A 13 -6.81 -3.39 3.14
C ARG A 13 -5.55 -2.85 2.49
N ALA A 14 -4.62 -2.30 3.29
CA ALA A 14 -3.36 -1.82 2.77
C ALA A 14 -2.56 -2.96 2.13
N ARG A 15 -2.50 -4.11 2.78
CA ARG A 15 -1.80 -5.28 2.24
C ARG A 15 -2.48 -5.80 0.97
N GLN A 16 -3.81 -5.75 0.91
CA GLN A 16 -4.54 -6.13 -0.29
C GLN A 16 -4.21 -5.19 -1.45
N LEU A 17 -4.07 -3.89 -1.18
CA LEU A 17 -3.70 -2.92 -2.21
C LEU A 17 -2.28 -3.16 -2.73
N ILE A 18 -1.35 -3.50 -1.84
CA ILE A 18 0.01 -3.86 -2.23
C ILE A 18 -0.03 -5.09 -3.15
N GLN A 19 -0.83 -6.08 -2.78
CA GLN A 19 -0.97 -7.30 -3.59
C GLN A 19 -1.56 -6.97 -4.97
N LYS A 20 -2.56 -6.10 -5.02
CA LYS A 20 -3.13 -5.66 -6.29
C LYS A 20 -2.09 -4.99 -7.18
N ALA A 21 -1.20 -4.19 -6.58
CA ALA A 21 -0.11 -3.57 -7.34
C ALA A 21 0.80 -4.63 -7.96
N ARG A 22 1.09 -5.70 -7.21
CA ARG A 22 1.92 -6.80 -7.70
C ARG A 22 1.24 -7.64 -8.79
N GLU A 23 -0.08 -7.66 -8.79
CA GLU A 23 -0.87 -8.46 -9.72
C GLU A 23 -1.18 -7.75 -11.04
N ILE A 24 -0.85 -6.47 -11.17
CA ILE A 24 -1.07 -5.76 -12.43
C ILE A 24 -0.24 -6.43 -13.52
N PRO A 25 -0.87 -6.84 -14.63
CA PRO A 25 -0.14 -7.50 -15.71
C PRO A 25 0.88 -6.57 -16.35
N LEU A 26 2.06 -7.10 -16.63
CA LEU A 26 3.11 -6.34 -17.31
C LEU A 26 2.71 -6.15 -18.77
N PRO A 27 2.67 -4.91 -19.29
CA PRO A 27 2.33 -4.68 -20.68
C PRO A 27 3.33 -5.35 -21.63
N PRO A 28 2.83 -5.96 -22.73
CA PRO A 28 3.70 -6.72 -23.62
C PRO A 28 4.69 -5.88 -24.44
N GLU A 29 4.34 -4.62 -24.72
CA GLU A 29 5.20 -3.78 -25.58
C GLU A 29 6.25 -3.00 -24.80
N MET A 30 5.82 -2.19 -23.84
CA MET A 30 6.70 -1.29 -23.10
C MET A 30 7.19 -1.87 -21.77
N GLY A 31 6.58 -2.94 -21.29
CA GLY A 31 6.94 -3.55 -20.02
C GLY A 31 6.85 -2.54 -18.88
N LYS A 32 7.87 -2.49 -18.04
CA LYS A 32 7.91 -1.58 -16.89
C LYS A 32 7.96 -0.09 -17.28
N ASN A 33 8.22 0.22 -18.55
CA ASN A 33 8.30 1.59 -19.01
C ASN A 33 6.96 2.16 -19.47
N ASP A 34 5.91 1.34 -19.47
CA ASP A 34 4.57 1.79 -19.81
C ASP A 34 4.05 2.76 -18.74
N LEU A 35 3.67 3.97 -19.15
CA LEU A 35 3.24 5.00 -18.20
C LEU A 35 1.97 4.62 -17.47
N SER A 36 1.02 3.96 -18.15
CA SER A 36 -0.22 3.50 -17.51
C SER A 36 0.06 2.44 -16.47
N TYR A 37 0.98 1.53 -16.75
CA TYR A 37 1.40 0.50 -15.81
C TYR A 37 2.02 1.12 -14.56
N ILE A 38 2.97 2.05 -14.76
CA ILE A 38 3.64 2.75 -13.66
C ILE A 38 2.62 3.50 -12.81
N ALA A 39 1.71 4.24 -13.45
CA ALA A 39 0.68 4.99 -12.76
C ALA A 39 -0.24 4.07 -11.94
N GLY A 40 -0.63 2.92 -12.51
CA GLY A 40 -1.47 1.95 -11.82
C GLY A 40 -0.80 1.38 -10.58
N VAL A 41 0.46 0.97 -10.69
CA VAL A 41 1.24 0.44 -9.56
C VAL A 41 1.37 1.50 -8.47
N ARG A 42 1.79 2.70 -8.85
CA ARG A 42 1.97 3.79 -7.88
C ARG A 42 0.68 4.21 -7.22
N ASP A 43 -0.43 4.17 -7.95
CA ASP A 43 -1.73 4.52 -7.38
C ASP A 43 -2.13 3.53 -6.29
N TYR A 44 -2.00 2.23 -6.53
CA TYR A 44 -2.31 1.23 -5.51
C TYR A 44 -1.40 1.37 -4.29
N LEU A 45 -0.11 1.60 -4.50
CA LEU A 45 0.84 1.77 -3.39
C LEU A 45 0.54 3.04 -2.60
N ARG A 46 0.16 4.12 -3.28
CA ARG A 46 -0.24 5.36 -2.61
C ARG A 46 -1.51 5.16 -1.79
N GLN A 47 -2.50 4.46 -2.34
CA GLN A 47 -3.72 4.14 -1.59
C GLN A 47 -3.41 3.32 -0.34
N ALA A 48 -2.49 2.35 -0.45
CA ALA A 48 -2.07 1.56 0.70
C ALA A 48 -1.44 2.45 1.77
N ARG A 49 -0.57 3.36 1.36
CA ARG A 49 0.06 4.31 2.29
C ARG A 49 -0.98 5.21 2.95
N ASP A 50 -1.91 5.76 2.17
CA ASP A 50 -2.94 6.64 2.69
C ASP A 50 -3.87 5.92 3.67
N MET A 51 -4.09 4.63 3.47
CA MET A 51 -4.93 3.84 4.35
C MET A 51 -4.35 3.76 5.77
N ILE A 52 -3.03 3.78 5.92
CA ILE A 52 -2.36 3.52 7.18
C ILE A 52 -1.57 4.70 7.76
N LYS A 53 -1.35 5.77 6.97
CA LYS A 53 -0.43 6.84 7.39
C LYS A 53 -0.81 7.55 8.68
N PHE A 54 -2.09 7.60 9.01
CA PHE A 54 -2.54 8.26 10.24
C PHE A 54 -2.71 7.31 11.43
N ILE A 55 -2.61 6.02 11.22
CA ILE A 55 -2.81 5.05 12.31
C ILE A 55 -1.77 5.25 13.42
N SER A 56 -0.50 5.42 13.05
CA SER A 56 0.58 5.58 14.03
C SER A 56 0.49 6.91 14.79
N MET A 57 -0.26 7.88 14.26
CA MET A 57 -0.47 9.17 14.92
C MET A 57 -1.66 9.14 15.86
N THR A 58 -2.47 8.08 15.84
CA THR A 58 -3.64 7.94 16.69
C THR A 58 -3.19 7.60 18.11
N PRO A 59 -3.61 8.37 19.13
CA PRO A 59 -3.15 8.11 20.51
C PRO A 59 -3.52 6.72 21.04
N SER A 60 -4.60 6.13 20.52
CA SER A 60 -5.06 4.81 20.95
C SER A 60 -4.35 3.65 20.24
N ALA A 61 -3.48 3.93 19.26
CA ALA A 61 -2.79 2.87 18.54
C ALA A 61 -1.79 2.16 19.46
N THR A 62 -1.86 0.82 19.47
CA THR A 62 -0.95 0.01 20.30
C THR A 62 0.44 -0.05 19.67
N ALA A 63 1.43 -0.47 20.46
CA ALA A 63 2.79 -0.67 19.95
C ALA A 63 2.81 -1.72 18.83
N GLU A 64 1.99 -2.76 18.93
CA GLU A 64 1.89 -3.79 17.91
C GLU A 64 1.35 -3.23 16.58
N VAL A 65 0.30 -2.41 16.64
CA VAL A 65 -0.26 -1.77 15.47
C VAL A 65 0.76 -0.83 14.83
N LYS A 66 1.46 -0.04 15.63
CA LYS A 66 2.49 0.86 15.12
C LYS A 66 3.62 0.10 14.43
N ALA A 67 4.01 -1.05 14.98
CA ALA A 67 5.03 -1.90 14.37
C ALA A 67 4.56 -2.46 13.03
N GLU A 68 3.29 -2.88 12.94
CA GLU A 68 2.72 -3.36 11.67
C GLU A 68 2.65 -2.25 10.62
N VAL A 69 2.28 -1.04 11.02
CA VAL A 69 2.28 0.12 10.11
C VAL A 69 3.67 0.32 9.51
N LYS A 70 4.69 0.27 10.35
CA LYS A 70 6.08 0.41 9.89
C LYS A 70 6.44 -0.70 8.89
N THR A 71 6.06 -1.93 9.20
CA THR A 71 6.31 -3.08 8.31
C THR A 71 5.63 -2.88 6.97
N ILE A 72 4.38 -2.41 6.97
CA ILE A 72 3.64 -2.17 5.74
C ILE A 72 4.28 -1.06 4.91
N PHE A 73 4.76 0.02 5.54
CA PHE A 73 5.51 1.05 4.82
C PHE A 73 6.74 0.47 4.13
N GLU A 74 7.47 -0.41 4.82
CA GLU A 74 8.61 -1.10 4.23
C GLU A 74 8.19 -2.00 3.06
N GLU A 75 7.07 -2.69 3.20
CA GLU A 75 6.52 -3.53 2.12
C GLU A 75 6.15 -2.68 0.89
N ILE A 76 5.60 -1.49 1.11
CA ILE A 76 5.28 -0.56 0.03
C ILE A 76 6.55 -0.14 -0.72
N GLU A 77 7.59 0.22 0.01
CA GLU A 77 8.87 0.59 -0.60
C GLU A 77 9.50 -0.57 -1.36
N GLN A 78 9.46 -1.76 -0.79
CA GLN A 78 9.99 -2.96 -1.45
C GLN A 78 9.21 -3.29 -2.72
N ALA A 79 7.89 -3.17 -2.67
CA ALA A 79 7.06 -3.41 -3.85
C ALA A 79 7.39 -2.41 -4.96
N ASP A 80 7.54 -1.13 -4.61
CA ASP A 80 7.91 -0.11 -5.58
C ASP A 80 9.25 -0.45 -6.24
N ARG A 81 10.25 -0.82 -5.47
CA ARG A 81 11.57 -1.18 -5.99
C ARG A 81 11.53 -2.44 -6.85
N LYS A 82 10.80 -3.46 -6.43
CA LYS A 82 10.72 -4.71 -7.18
C LYS A 82 9.95 -4.57 -8.48
N ILE A 83 8.89 -3.77 -8.46
CA ILE A 83 8.02 -3.65 -9.62
C ILE A 83 8.54 -2.58 -10.59
N LEU A 84 8.94 -1.42 -10.09
CA LEU A 84 9.28 -0.26 -10.90
C LEU A 84 10.78 0.07 -10.89
N GLY A 85 11.46 -0.40 -9.89
CA GLY A 85 12.88 -0.12 -9.67
C GLY A 85 13.82 -0.75 -10.62
#